data_3ce4f47239ab3aef535cbda7ecc29aaa
#
_entry.id   3ce4f47239ab3aef535cbda7ecc29aaa
#
_cell.length_a   1.000
_cell.length_b   1.000
_cell.length_c   1.000
_cell.angle_alpha   90.00
_cell.angle_beta   90.00
_cell.angle_gamma   90.00
#
_symmetry.space_group_name_H-M   'P 1'
#
loop_
_entity.id
_entity.type
_entity.pdbx_description
1 polymer ?
#
loop_
_entity_poly.entity_id
_entity_poly.type
_entity_poly.pdbx_seq_one_letter_code
_entity_poly.pdbx_strand_id
1 'polypeptide(L)'
;MTATTYNYKVVRQFAIMTVVWGIVGMLVGVIIATQLIFPDLTYGIPWLSYGRLRPLHTNAVIFAFGGSALFATSYYVVQRTCHVRLFAAPLAAFTFWGWQLVIVLAAVTLPLGITTSKEYAELEWPIGAELHTSAWPTGSSVPSLSPWPYSTS
;
A
#
# COMPACT_ATOMS: atom_id res chain seq x y z
N MET A 1 11.41 0.32 -39.98
CA MET A 1 11.46 0.26 -38.50
C MET A 1 10.05 0.52 -38.00
N THR A 2 9.33 -0.51 -37.57
CA THR A 2 7.98 -0.37 -37.01
C THR A 2 8.10 0.32 -35.66
N ALA A 3 7.47 1.49 -35.51
CA ALA A 3 7.45 2.21 -34.28
C ALA A 3 6.83 1.34 -33.18
N THR A 4 7.59 0.95 -32.19
CA THR A 4 7.09 0.19 -31.03
C THR A 4 6.17 1.08 -30.21
N THR A 5 4.86 0.85 -30.32
CA THR A 5 3.86 1.63 -29.56
C THR A 5 3.78 1.09 -28.14
N TYR A 6 4.38 1.80 -27.18
CA TYR A 6 4.36 1.43 -25.78
C TYR A 6 2.96 1.59 -25.16
N ASN A 7 2.65 0.79 -24.13
CA ASN A 7 1.39 0.92 -23.40
C ASN A 7 1.55 1.83 -22.18
N TYR A 8 1.34 3.12 -22.38
CA TYR A 8 1.41 4.10 -21.29
C TYR A 8 0.13 4.23 -20.48
N LYS A 9 -0.97 3.56 -20.85
CA LYS A 9 -2.25 3.69 -20.15
C LYS A 9 -2.12 3.32 -18.66
N VAL A 10 -1.57 2.13 -18.38
CA VAL A 10 -1.40 1.63 -17.01
C VAL A 10 -0.34 2.45 -16.24
N VAL A 11 0.75 2.84 -16.89
CA VAL A 11 1.78 3.72 -16.30
C VAL A 11 1.16 5.04 -15.84
N ARG A 12 0.35 5.68 -16.71
CA ARG A 12 -0.34 6.93 -16.38
C ARG A 12 -1.34 6.76 -15.25
N GLN A 13 -2.09 5.65 -15.23
CA GLN A 13 -3.02 5.35 -14.15
C GLN A 13 -2.31 5.24 -12.80
N PHE A 14 -1.23 4.47 -12.71
CA PHE A 14 -0.43 4.38 -11.49
C PHE A 14 0.21 5.71 -11.10
N ALA A 15 0.72 6.48 -12.06
CA ALA A 15 1.30 7.80 -11.79
C ALA A 15 0.26 8.78 -11.22
N ILE A 16 -0.95 8.80 -11.76
CA ILE A 16 -2.05 9.62 -11.24
C ILE A 16 -2.41 9.18 -9.82
N MET A 17 -2.56 7.88 -9.58
CA MET A 17 -2.90 7.35 -8.25
C MET A 17 -1.78 7.58 -7.24
N THR A 18 -0.53 7.58 -7.66
CA THR A 18 0.60 8.00 -6.80
C THR A 18 0.37 9.41 -6.25
N VAL A 19 0.04 10.37 -7.12
CA VAL A 19 -0.21 11.75 -6.67
C VAL A 19 -1.44 11.82 -5.76
N VAL A 20 -2.53 11.16 -6.12
CA VAL A 20 -3.77 11.13 -5.32
C VAL A 20 -3.49 10.59 -3.92
N TRP A 21 -2.87 9.41 -3.83
CA TRP A 21 -2.55 8.79 -2.54
C TRP A 21 -1.48 9.56 -1.76
N GLY A 22 -0.56 10.23 -2.46
CA GLY A 22 0.40 11.15 -1.83
C GLY A 22 -0.32 12.30 -1.12
N ILE A 23 -1.27 12.95 -1.78
CA ILE A 23 -2.07 14.03 -1.17
C ILE A 23 -2.88 13.50 0.01
N VAL A 24 -3.59 12.38 -0.15
CA VAL A 24 -4.40 11.78 0.92
C VAL A 24 -3.53 11.38 2.12
N GLY A 25 -2.40 10.71 1.88
CA GLY A 25 -1.47 10.31 2.93
C GLY A 25 -0.91 11.52 3.70
N MET A 26 -0.51 12.58 2.98
CA MET A 26 -0.01 13.80 3.61
C MET A 26 -1.09 14.52 4.44
N LEU A 27 -2.33 14.59 3.94
CA LEU A 27 -3.44 15.17 4.70
C LEU A 27 -3.70 14.42 6.01
N VAL A 28 -3.73 13.09 5.97
CA VAL A 28 -3.86 12.28 7.18
C VAL A 28 -2.68 12.55 8.13
N GLY A 29 -1.46 12.67 7.61
CA GLY A 29 -0.27 13.02 8.40
C GLY A 29 -0.39 14.36 9.11
N VAL A 30 -0.91 15.39 8.43
CA VAL A 30 -1.16 16.71 9.02
C VAL A 30 -2.20 16.62 10.14
N ILE A 31 -3.29 15.86 9.93
CA ILE A 31 -4.32 15.65 10.97
C ILE A 31 -3.70 15.00 12.21
N ILE A 32 -2.91 13.94 12.04
CA ILE A 32 -2.24 13.25 13.15
C ILE A 32 -1.29 14.19 13.88
N ALA A 33 -0.48 14.96 13.15
CA ALA A 33 0.45 15.93 13.73
C ALA A 33 -0.30 17.00 14.54
N THR A 34 -1.44 17.46 14.04
CA THR A 34 -2.27 18.45 14.74
C THR A 34 -2.90 17.87 16.01
N GLN A 35 -3.30 16.58 16.01
CA GLN A 35 -3.83 15.89 17.18
C GLN A 35 -2.79 15.76 18.32
N LEU A 36 -1.51 15.75 18.02
CA LEU A 36 -0.47 15.74 19.04
C LEU A 36 -0.41 17.07 19.83
N ILE A 37 -0.78 18.17 19.19
CA ILE A 37 -0.82 19.51 19.81
C ILE A 37 -2.17 19.76 20.46
N PHE A 38 -3.24 19.35 19.78
CA PHE A 38 -4.63 19.57 20.19
C PHE A 38 -5.38 18.23 20.27
N PRO A 39 -5.28 17.47 21.39
CA PRO A 39 -5.93 16.16 21.54
C PRO A 39 -7.46 16.19 21.39
N ASP A 40 -8.07 17.31 21.70
CA ASP A 40 -9.53 17.53 21.63
C ASP A 40 -10.08 17.49 20.19
N LEU A 41 -9.21 17.60 19.17
CA LEU A 41 -9.58 17.44 17.76
C LEU A 41 -10.12 16.04 17.41
N THR A 42 -9.98 15.09 18.32
CA THR A 42 -10.56 13.75 18.16
C THR A 42 -12.09 13.77 18.30
N TYR A 43 -12.68 14.82 18.92
CA TYR A 43 -14.13 14.97 19.16
C TYR A 43 -14.80 13.75 19.80
N GLY A 44 -14.04 12.91 20.52
CA GLY A 44 -14.53 11.64 21.08
C GLY A 44 -14.90 10.58 20.04
N ILE A 45 -14.54 10.76 18.77
CA ILE A 45 -14.85 9.83 17.68
C ILE A 45 -13.76 8.75 17.61
N PRO A 46 -14.09 7.46 17.85
CA PRO A 46 -13.09 6.39 17.97
C PRO A 46 -12.22 6.20 16.72
N TRP A 47 -12.81 6.30 15.53
CA TRP A 47 -12.08 6.11 14.26
C TRP A 47 -11.15 7.28 13.88
N LEU A 48 -11.34 8.46 14.49
CA LEU A 48 -10.46 9.62 14.35
C LEU A 48 -9.33 9.65 15.38
N SER A 49 -9.25 8.65 16.26
CA SER A 49 -8.19 8.60 17.27
C SER A 49 -6.82 8.48 16.61
N TYR A 50 -5.83 9.13 17.22
CA TYR A 50 -4.42 9.08 16.81
C TYR A 50 -3.94 7.63 16.56
N GLY A 51 -4.27 6.71 17.46
CA GLY A 51 -3.87 5.31 17.37
C GLY A 51 -4.42 4.56 16.16
N ARG A 52 -5.56 5.01 15.59
CA ARG A 52 -6.16 4.42 14.38
C ARG A 52 -5.75 5.13 13.10
N LEU A 53 -5.52 6.43 13.16
CA LEU A 53 -5.08 7.20 12.01
C LEU A 53 -3.59 7.01 11.70
N ARG A 54 -2.75 6.75 12.71
CA ARG A 54 -1.32 6.50 12.52
C ARG A 54 -1.05 5.31 11.58
N PRO A 55 -1.61 4.09 11.80
CA PRO A 55 -1.50 2.98 10.87
C PRO A 55 -2.00 3.32 9.47
N LEU A 56 -3.11 4.03 9.38
CA LEU A 56 -3.68 4.48 8.11
C LEU A 56 -2.69 5.36 7.34
N HIS A 57 -2.10 6.36 8.01
CA HIS A 57 -1.09 7.22 7.40
C HIS A 57 0.13 6.43 6.92
N THR A 58 0.70 5.56 7.77
CA THR A 58 1.87 4.76 7.45
C THR A 58 1.61 3.87 6.24
N ASN A 59 0.49 3.16 6.22
CA ASN A 59 0.12 2.29 5.09
C ASN A 59 -0.20 3.10 3.81
N ALA A 60 -0.84 4.27 3.93
CA ALA A 60 -1.09 5.14 2.80
C ALA A 60 0.21 5.64 2.15
N VAL A 61 1.21 6.02 2.94
CA VAL A 61 2.49 6.51 2.42
C VAL A 61 3.32 5.36 1.84
N ILE A 62 3.42 4.23 2.52
CA ILE A 62 4.28 3.13 2.07
C ILE A 62 3.66 2.40 0.88
N PHE A 63 2.42 1.93 1.01
CA PHE A 63 1.80 1.07 0.00
C PHE A 63 1.01 1.86 -1.04
N ALA A 64 0.17 2.80 -0.64
CA ALA A 64 -0.65 3.50 -1.61
C ALA A 64 0.17 4.48 -2.45
N PHE A 65 0.96 5.33 -1.85
CA PHE A 65 1.85 6.27 -2.55
C PHE A 65 3.09 5.54 -3.10
N GLY A 66 3.92 4.97 -2.24
CA GLY A 66 5.21 4.36 -2.62
C GLY A 66 5.03 3.15 -3.53
N GLY A 67 4.08 2.25 -3.23
CA GLY A 67 3.78 1.09 -4.06
C GLY A 67 3.26 1.48 -5.44
N SER A 68 2.36 2.46 -5.54
CA SER A 68 1.87 2.95 -6.84
C SER A 68 2.99 3.61 -7.67
N ALA A 69 3.90 4.36 -7.02
CA ALA A 69 5.07 4.93 -7.67
C ALA A 69 6.02 3.85 -8.20
N LEU A 70 6.24 2.80 -7.40
CA LEU A 70 7.07 1.66 -7.79
C LEU A 70 6.51 0.95 -9.02
N PHE A 71 5.21 0.65 -9.05
CA PHE A 71 4.56 0.05 -10.21
C PHE A 71 4.62 0.95 -11.45
N ALA A 72 4.35 2.25 -11.32
CA ALA A 72 4.45 3.20 -12.42
C ALA A 72 5.85 3.19 -13.03
N THR A 73 6.87 3.28 -12.17
CA THR A 73 8.27 3.30 -12.58
C THR A 73 8.69 1.98 -13.22
N SER A 74 8.35 0.85 -12.60
CA SER A 74 8.68 -0.48 -13.09
C SER A 74 8.10 -0.73 -14.48
N TYR A 75 6.80 -0.47 -14.67
CA TYR A 75 6.15 -0.63 -15.98
C TYR A 75 6.73 0.33 -17.04
N TYR A 76 7.12 1.53 -16.65
CA TYR A 76 7.76 2.46 -17.56
C TYR A 76 9.17 1.99 -17.97
N VAL A 77 10.01 1.67 -16.98
CA VAL A 77 11.41 1.29 -17.20
C VAL A 77 11.51 0.01 -18.03
N VAL A 78 10.75 -1.04 -17.68
CA VAL A 78 10.76 -2.31 -18.41
C VAL A 78 10.45 -2.11 -19.90
N GLN A 79 9.39 -1.35 -20.23
CA GLN A 79 9.03 -1.10 -21.62
C GLN A 79 10.13 -0.33 -22.38
N ARG A 80 10.78 0.64 -21.70
CA ARG A 80 11.82 1.48 -22.32
C ARG A 80 13.14 0.78 -22.46
N THR A 81 13.54 -0.01 -21.47
CA THR A 81 14.85 -0.70 -21.46
C THR A 81 14.84 -1.92 -22.38
N CYS A 82 13.75 -2.70 -22.36
CA CYS A 82 13.62 -3.88 -23.23
C CYS A 82 13.14 -3.55 -24.64
N HIS A 83 12.77 -2.30 -24.92
CA HIS A 83 12.20 -1.86 -26.21
C HIS A 83 11.00 -2.69 -26.69
N VAL A 84 10.22 -3.25 -25.73
CA VAL A 84 9.04 -4.08 -25.99
C VAL A 84 7.80 -3.49 -25.35
N ARG A 85 6.65 -3.70 -26.01
CA ARG A 85 5.36 -3.39 -25.42
C ARG A 85 5.03 -4.40 -24.32
N LEU A 86 4.32 -3.96 -23.27
CA LEU A 86 3.81 -4.86 -22.23
C LEU A 86 3.00 -6.00 -22.89
N PHE A 87 3.44 -7.24 -22.70
CA PHE A 87 2.85 -8.42 -23.34
C PHE A 87 1.40 -8.66 -22.88
N ALA A 88 1.13 -8.53 -21.59
CA ALA A 88 -0.17 -8.82 -20.98
C ALA A 88 -0.84 -7.53 -20.48
N ALA A 89 -1.39 -6.73 -21.38
CA ALA A 89 -2.14 -5.53 -21.02
C ALA A 89 -3.32 -5.79 -20.05
N PRO A 90 -4.12 -6.89 -20.19
CA PRO A 90 -5.16 -7.20 -19.22
C PRO A 90 -4.62 -7.56 -17.83
N LEU A 91 -3.48 -8.24 -17.75
CA LEU A 91 -2.83 -8.55 -16.47
C LEU A 91 -2.35 -7.27 -15.77
N ALA A 92 -1.77 -6.33 -16.50
CA ALA A 92 -1.35 -5.05 -15.95
C ALA A 92 -2.55 -4.21 -15.45
N ALA A 93 -3.68 -4.28 -16.15
CA ALA A 93 -4.93 -3.65 -15.70
C ALA A 93 -5.49 -4.35 -14.45
N PHE A 94 -5.45 -5.66 -14.39
CA PHE A 94 -5.85 -6.44 -13.22
C PHE A 94 -4.98 -6.07 -12.01
N THR A 95 -3.66 -6.00 -12.17
CA THR A 95 -2.73 -5.58 -11.12
C THR A 95 -3.06 -4.16 -10.62
N PHE A 96 -3.38 -3.23 -11.52
CA PHE A 96 -3.77 -1.87 -11.13
C PHE A 96 -5.03 -1.88 -10.26
N TRP A 97 -6.10 -2.53 -10.72
CA TRP A 97 -7.37 -2.53 -9.99
C TRP A 97 -7.28 -3.34 -8.68
N GLY A 98 -6.60 -4.48 -8.70
CA GLY A 98 -6.33 -5.28 -7.49
C GLY A 98 -5.57 -4.47 -6.43
N TRP A 99 -4.52 -3.77 -6.86
CA TRP A 99 -3.75 -2.89 -5.98
C TRP A 99 -4.59 -1.78 -5.36
N GLN A 100 -5.42 -1.09 -6.18
CA GLN A 100 -6.32 -0.05 -5.67
C GLN A 100 -7.36 -0.62 -4.71
N LEU A 101 -7.90 -1.80 -4.99
CA LEU A 101 -8.87 -2.47 -4.11
C LEU A 101 -8.26 -2.76 -2.74
N VAL A 102 -7.05 -3.31 -2.68
CA VAL A 102 -6.32 -3.57 -1.42
C VAL A 102 -6.11 -2.28 -0.63
N ILE A 103 -5.70 -1.19 -1.29
CA ILE A 103 -5.51 0.11 -0.62
C ILE A 103 -6.82 0.62 -0.03
N VAL A 104 -7.92 0.55 -0.77
CA VAL A 104 -9.24 1.01 -0.29
C VAL A 104 -9.73 0.15 0.87
N LEU A 105 -9.55 -1.17 0.80
CA LEU A 105 -9.88 -2.08 1.91
C LEU A 105 -9.06 -1.74 3.16
N ALA A 106 -7.77 -1.49 3.02
CA ALA A 106 -6.91 -1.05 4.11
C ALA A 106 -7.38 0.30 4.69
N ALA A 107 -7.73 1.25 3.82
CA ALA A 107 -8.24 2.56 4.23
C ALA A 107 -9.55 2.50 5.02
N VAL A 108 -10.34 1.45 4.83
CA VAL A 108 -11.60 1.21 5.59
C VAL A 108 -11.32 0.42 6.87
N THR A 109 -10.55 -0.66 6.80
CA THR A 109 -10.35 -1.58 7.94
C THR A 109 -9.50 -0.98 9.05
N LEU A 110 -8.47 -0.20 8.71
CA LEU A 110 -7.57 0.40 9.71
C LEU A 110 -8.28 1.39 10.65
N PRO A 111 -9.10 2.36 10.18
CA PRO A 111 -9.87 3.22 11.08
C PRO A 111 -10.91 2.45 11.89
N LEU A 112 -11.47 1.37 11.37
CA LEU A 112 -12.41 0.50 12.10
C LEU A 112 -11.72 -0.28 13.23
N GLY A 113 -10.38 -0.28 13.28
CA GLY A 113 -9.61 -0.95 14.31
C GLY A 113 -9.38 -2.45 14.04
N ILE A 114 -9.59 -2.89 12.80
CA ILE A 114 -9.24 -4.25 12.35
C ILE A 114 -7.77 -4.22 11.96
N THR A 115 -6.88 -4.39 12.95
CA THR A 115 -5.43 -4.28 12.77
C THR A 115 -4.71 -5.34 13.59
N THR A 116 -3.56 -5.79 13.10
CA THR A 116 -2.60 -6.56 13.91
C THR A 116 -1.68 -5.61 14.68
N SER A 117 -1.13 -6.07 15.79
CA SER A 117 -0.17 -5.29 16.58
C SER A 117 1.27 -5.30 16.01
N LYS A 118 1.45 -5.76 14.77
CA LYS A 118 2.76 -5.81 14.11
C LYS A 118 3.10 -4.45 13.51
N GLU A 119 4.18 -3.86 13.93
CA GLU A 119 4.67 -2.58 13.40
C GLU A 119 4.97 -2.70 11.90
N TYR A 120 4.49 -1.75 11.10
CA TYR A 120 4.55 -1.70 9.63
C TYR A 120 3.83 -2.83 8.87
N ALA A 121 3.22 -3.79 9.57
CA ALA A 121 2.42 -4.86 8.98
C ALA A 121 1.07 -4.98 9.71
N GLU A 122 0.40 -3.86 9.87
CA GLU A 122 -0.80 -3.72 10.70
C GLU A 122 -2.07 -4.23 10.01
N LEU A 123 -1.96 -4.67 8.75
CA LEU A 123 -3.07 -5.23 8.00
C LEU A 123 -3.34 -6.68 8.43
N GLU A 124 -4.59 -6.93 8.78
CA GLU A 124 -5.08 -8.27 9.11
C GLU A 124 -5.11 -9.18 7.88
N TRP A 125 -4.93 -10.49 8.12
CA TRP A 125 -5.23 -11.50 7.11
C TRP A 125 -6.75 -11.42 6.77
N PRO A 126 -7.22 -11.43 5.50
CA PRO A 126 -6.45 -11.78 4.29
C PRO A 126 -5.75 -10.61 3.56
N ILE A 127 -5.95 -9.34 3.97
CA ILE A 127 -5.40 -8.18 3.25
C ILE A 127 -3.87 -8.17 3.29
N GLY A 128 -3.29 -8.55 4.44
CA GLY A 128 -1.85 -8.69 4.59
C GLY A 128 -1.26 -9.79 3.70
N ALA A 129 -1.99 -10.88 3.49
CA ALA A 129 -1.58 -11.97 2.61
C ALA A 129 -1.55 -11.55 1.13
N GLU A 130 -2.52 -10.76 0.68
CA GLU A 130 -2.56 -10.21 -0.67
C GLU A 130 -1.33 -9.34 -0.98
N LEU A 131 -0.92 -8.50 -0.05
CA LEU A 131 0.29 -7.69 -0.18
C LEU A 131 1.55 -8.56 -0.21
N HIS A 132 1.60 -9.61 0.60
CA HIS A 132 2.75 -10.52 0.66
C HIS A 132 2.87 -11.38 -0.61
N THR A 133 1.76 -11.90 -1.13
CA THR A 133 1.75 -12.72 -2.34
C THR A 133 1.99 -11.93 -3.62
N SER A 134 1.59 -10.67 -3.67
CA SER A 134 1.84 -9.79 -4.82
C SER A 134 3.29 -9.31 -4.91
N ALA A 135 4.00 -9.26 -3.79
CA ALA A 135 5.37 -8.76 -3.70
C ALA A 135 6.45 -9.87 -3.83
N TRP A 136 6.09 -11.16 -3.65
CA TRP A 136 7.06 -12.25 -3.63
C TRP A 136 6.68 -13.37 -4.59
N PRO A 137 7.59 -13.85 -5.47
CA PRO A 137 7.33 -15.04 -6.26
C PRO A 137 7.21 -16.25 -5.33
N THR A 138 6.07 -16.93 -5.41
CA THR A 138 5.73 -18.13 -4.67
C THR A 138 6.80 -19.20 -4.79
N GLY A 139 7.52 -19.48 -3.72
CA GLY A 139 8.52 -20.56 -3.73
C GLY A 139 9.32 -20.79 -2.46
N SER A 140 9.28 -19.89 -1.50
CA SER A 140 9.98 -20.11 -0.22
C SER A 140 9.00 -20.11 0.95
N SER A 141 8.72 -21.28 1.48
CA SER A 141 8.13 -21.43 2.81
C SER A 141 9.08 -20.77 3.82
N VAL A 142 8.67 -19.61 4.34
CA VAL A 142 9.36 -19.00 5.48
C VAL A 142 9.19 -19.97 6.66
N PRO A 143 10.27 -20.48 7.28
CA PRO A 143 10.13 -21.30 8.47
C PRO A 143 9.42 -20.48 9.56
N SER A 144 8.42 -21.08 10.17
CA SER A 144 7.75 -20.49 11.33
C SER A 144 8.81 -20.29 12.43
N LEU A 145 9.21 -19.04 12.66
CA LEU A 145 9.99 -18.69 13.83
C LEU A 145 9.09 -18.97 15.05
N SER A 146 9.39 -20.03 15.76
CA SER A 146 8.76 -20.35 17.03
C SER A 146 8.91 -19.18 18.00
N PRO A 147 7.88 -18.86 18.80
CA PRO A 147 7.99 -17.80 19.79
C PRO A 147 9.11 -18.17 20.80
N TRP A 148 9.97 -17.21 21.08
CA TRP A 148 11.00 -17.34 22.09
C TRP A 148 10.37 -17.75 23.43
N PRO A 149 10.92 -18.77 24.13
CA PRO A 149 10.47 -19.08 25.46
C PRO A 149 10.94 -17.94 26.41
N TYR A 150 10.00 -17.19 26.94
CA TYR A 150 10.29 -16.34 28.08
C TYR A 150 10.67 -17.24 29.26
N SER A 151 11.93 -17.24 29.64
CA SER A 151 12.36 -17.86 30.91
C SER A 151 11.86 -16.97 32.04
N THR A 152 10.87 -17.45 32.76
CA THR A 152 10.53 -16.94 34.10
C THR A 152 11.64 -17.34 35.08
N SER A 153 12.33 -16.38 35.58
CA SER A 153 13.11 -16.47 36.81
C SER A 153 12.95 -15.16 37.60
#